data_760540fa0e2ee1501038bc511e086ebf
#
_entry.id   760540fa0e2ee1501038bc511e086ebf
#
_cell.length_a   1.000
_cell.length_b   1.000
_cell.length_c   1.000
_cell.angle_alpha   90.00
_cell.angle_beta   90.00
_cell.angle_gamma   90.00
#
_symmetry.space_group_name_H-M   'P 1'
#
loop_
_entity.id
_entity.type
_entity.pdbx_description
1 polymer ?
#
loop_
_entity_poly.entity_id
_entity_poly.type
_entity_poly.pdbx_seq_one_letter_code
_entity_poly.pdbx_strand_id
1 'polypeptide(L)'
;IIERTTRRGGTVVIPAFAVGRAQSLIYDLWLLRQRGRLRNVPVYLDSPMATSATALLHRHADDHKLAQHDFETAFSEVTYVRDVEESKALSANRYPKVIISASGMATGGRVLHHIEAFGGSHQNTLLLSGFQAAVTRGRKLLEAARDVKLHGRCIPIKAEVAELAMLSAHADS
;
A
#
# COMPACT_ATOMS: atom_id res chain seq x y z
N ILE A 1 -4.64 -12.20 -4.18
CA ILE A 1 -4.42 -11.02 -5.03
C ILE A 1 -2.92 -10.78 -5.20
N ILE A 2 -2.16 -10.50 -4.13
CA ILE A 2 -0.74 -10.13 -4.20
C ILE A 2 0.07 -11.19 -4.93
N GLU A 3 -0.02 -12.44 -4.54
CA GLU A 3 0.73 -13.52 -5.18
C GLU A 3 0.38 -13.68 -6.67
N ARG A 4 -0.89 -13.59 -7.03
CA ARG A 4 -1.34 -13.63 -8.42
C ARG A 4 -0.74 -12.49 -9.25
N THR A 5 -0.75 -11.27 -8.70
CA THR A 5 -0.21 -10.09 -9.37
C THR A 5 1.29 -10.20 -9.56
N THR A 6 2.02 -10.59 -8.54
CA THR A 6 3.49 -10.69 -8.60
C THR A 6 3.96 -11.86 -9.46
N ARG A 7 3.23 -12.97 -9.53
CA ARG A 7 3.52 -14.07 -10.45
C ARG A 7 3.40 -13.68 -11.92
N ARG A 8 2.48 -12.77 -12.27
CA ARG A 8 2.37 -12.23 -13.64
C ARG A 8 3.33 -11.06 -13.92
N GLY A 9 4.30 -10.82 -13.02
CA GLY A 9 5.30 -9.76 -13.17
C GLY A 9 4.84 -8.37 -12.74
N GLY A 10 3.68 -8.26 -12.09
CA GLY A 10 3.06 -6.98 -11.74
C GLY A 10 3.44 -6.45 -10.35
N THR A 11 3.17 -5.17 -10.17
CA THR A 11 3.28 -4.44 -8.91
C THR A 11 1.89 -4.29 -8.27
N VAL A 12 1.82 -4.46 -6.95
CA VAL A 12 0.62 -4.14 -6.16
C VAL A 12 0.84 -2.79 -5.48
N VAL A 13 0.01 -1.82 -5.80
CA VAL A 13 -0.02 -0.52 -5.11
C VAL A 13 -1.17 -0.53 -4.11
N ILE A 14 -0.85 -0.27 -2.84
CA ILE A 14 -1.83 -0.27 -1.75
C ILE A 14 -1.93 1.15 -1.17
N PRO A 15 -2.93 1.93 -1.55
CA PRO A 15 -3.25 3.17 -0.86
C PRO A 15 -3.62 2.87 0.60
N ALA A 16 -2.92 3.49 1.54
CA ALA A 16 -3.16 3.25 2.96
C ALA A 16 -3.06 4.54 3.79
N PHE A 17 -3.84 4.59 4.86
CA PHE A 17 -3.66 5.63 5.88
C PHE A 17 -2.31 5.42 6.57
N ALA A 18 -1.60 6.52 6.80
CA ALA A 18 -0.24 6.51 7.33
C ALA A 18 -0.14 5.96 8.75
N VAL A 19 -1.20 6.14 9.54
CA VAL A 19 -1.29 5.69 10.93
C VAL A 19 -2.29 4.54 11.03
N GLY A 20 -1.90 3.46 11.68
CA GLY A 20 -2.71 2.27 11.91
C GLY A 20 -2.76 1.34 10.69
N ARG A 21 -3.35 1.77 9.57
CA ARG A 21 -3.57 0.92 8.40
C ARG A 21 -2.26 0.43 7.75
N ALA A 22 -1.31 1.31 7.54
CA ALA A 22 -0.02 0.93 6.95
C ALA A 22 0.70 -0.13 7.81
N GLN A 23 0.68 0.03 9.12
CA GLN A 23 1.29 -0.90 10.06
C GLN A 23 0.57 -2.25 10.10
N SER A 24 -0.78 -2.26 10.12
CA SER A 24 -1.56 -3.50 10.03
C SER A 24 -1.25 -4.28 8.75
N LEU A 25 -1.18 -3.60 7.60
CA LEU A 25 -0.85 -4.22 6.32
C LEU A 25 0.56 -4.85 6.32
N ILE A 26 1.53 -4.16 6.90
CA ILE A 26 2.90 -4.70 7.04
C ILE A 26 2.88 -5.99 7.84
N TYR A 27 2.21 -5.99 8.98
CA TYR A 27 2.10 -7.17 9.84
C TYR A 27 1.36 -8.32 9.16
N ASP A 28 0.25 -8.05 8.50
CA ASP A 28 -0.51 -9.06 7.75
C ASP A 28 0.32 -9.68 6.61
N LEU A 29 1.11 -8.88 5.88
CA LEU A 29 2.02 -9.37 4.84
C LEU A 29 3.11 -10.27 5.43
N TRP A 30 3.66 -9.90 6.57
CA TRP A 30 4.62 -10.74 7.30
C TRP A 30 3.98 -12.07 7.72
N LEU A 31 2.78 -12.05 8.30
CA LEU A 31 2.05 -13.28 8.65
C LEU A 31 1.82 -14.20 7.43
N LEU A 32 1.48 -13.62 6.28
CA LEU A 32 1.33 -14.38 5.04
C LEU A 32 2.64 -15.03 4.59
N ARG A 33 3.77 -14.37 4.80
CA ARG A 33 5.11 -14.94 4.54
C ARG A 33 5.41 -16.10 5.50
N GLN A 34 5.18 -15.92 6.80
CA GLN A 34 5.38 -16.97 7.81
C GLN A 34 4.56 -18.23 7.49
N ARG A 35 3.37 -18.06 6.92
CA ARG A 35 2.49 -19.15 6.48
C ARG A 35 2.84 -19.72 5.08
N GLY A 36 3.92 -19.27 4.46
CA GLY A 36 4.33 -19.68 3.12
C GLY A 36 3.37 -19.26 1.99
N ARG A 37 2.45 -18.32 2.28
CA ARG A 37 1.42 -17.82 1.35
C ARG A 37 1.89 -16.61 0.53
N LEU A 38 3.00 -16.01 0.89
CA LEU A 38 3.61 -14.90 0.18
C LEU A 38 5.12 -15.15 0.06
N ARG A 39 5.60 -15.44 -1.15
CA ARG A 39 7.02 -15.74 -1.39
C ARG A 39 7.76 -14.47 -1.79
N ASN A 40 8.92 -14.23 -1.19
CA ASN A 40 10.00 -13.29 -1.60
C ASN A 40 9.58 -12.07 -2.46
N VAL A 41 8.45 -11.44 -2.13
CA VAL A 41 8.00 -10.23 -2.78
C VAL A 41 8.50 -9.04 -1.98
N PRO A 42 9.30 -8.14 -2.54
CA PRO A 42 9.73 -6.93 -1.85
C PRO A 42 8.54 -6.08 -1.44
N VAL A 43 8.52 -5.62 -0.20
CA VAL A 43 7.50 -4.71 0.33
C VAL A 43 8.15 -3.37 0.64
N TYR A 44 7.58 -2.30 0.12
CA TYR A 44 8.03 -0.93 0.30
C TYR A 44 6.97 -0.12 1.04
N LEU A 45 7.41 0.66 2.02
CA LEU A 45 6.59 1.70 2.65
C LEU A 45 7.07 3.06 2.12
N ASP A 46 6.29 3.64 1.21
CA ASP A 46 6.58 4.95 0.63
C ASP A 46 5.65 6.04 1.18
N SER A 47 5.89 6.39 2.43
CA SER A 47 5.19 7.46 3.12
C SER A 47 6.03 7.95 4.31
N PRO A 48 6.58 9.18 4.29
CA PRO A 48 7.34 9.73 5.41
C PRO A 48 6.53 9.71 6.72
N MET A 49 5.24 10.07 6.65
CA MET A 49 4.35 10.05 7.81
C MET A 49 4.16 8.63 8.36
N ALA A 50 3.97 7.63 7.50
CA ALA A 50 3.82 6.24 7.95
C ALA A 50 5.12 5.70 8.55
N THR A 51 6.27 6.08 7.99
CA THR A 51 7.59 5.75 8.55
C THR A 51 7.75 6.33 9.95
N SER A 52 7.40 7.60 10.14
CA SER A 52 7.43 8.25 11.47
C SER A 52 6.46 7.60 12.46
N ALA A 53 5.24 7.27 12.01
CA ALA A 53 4.25 6.57 12.83
C ALA A 53 4.72 5.17 13.24
N THR A 54 5.40 4.44 12.34
CA THR A 54 5.99 3.13 12.64
C THR A 54 7.10 3.24 13.68
N ALA A 55 7.97 4.25 13.55
CA ALA A 55 9.03 4.50 14.53
C ALA A 55 8.45 4.88 15.91
N LEU A 56 7.33 5.60 15.94
CA LEU A 56 6.62 5.92 17.18
C LEU A 56 6.03 4.65 17.81
N LEU A 57 5.36 3.82 17.01
CA LEU A 57 4.80 2.55 17.48
C LEU A 57 5.88 1.62 18.07
N HIS A 58 7.06 1.58 17.48
CA HIS A 58 8.19 0.81 17.99
C HIS A 58 8.65 1.30 19.36
N ARG A 59 8.67 2.62 19.59
CA ARG A 59 9.05 3.21 20.90
C ARG A 59 8.03 2.97 22.00
N HIS A 60 6.78 2.66 21.63
CA HIS A 60 5.66 2.40 22.53
C HIS A 60 5.19 0.93 22.43
N ALA A 61 6.16 0.01 22.45
CA ALA A 61 5.90 -1.42 22.30
C ALA A 61 4.95 -1.98 23.37
N ASP A 62 4.95 -1.41 24.57
CA ASP A 62 4.08 -1.82 25.68
C ASP A 62 2.60 -1.44 25.49
N ASP A 63 2.30 -0.53 24.56
CA ASP A 63 0.96 -0.01 24.32
C ASP A 63 0.18 -0.82 23.25
N HIS A 64 0.80 -1.85 22.65
CA HIS A 64 0.14 -2.70 21.67
C HIS A 64 0.24 -4.18 21.99
N LYS A 65 -0.68 -4.98 21.41
CA LYS A 65 -0.81 -6.42 21.71
C LYS A 65 0.16 -7.32 20.92
N LEU A 66 0.99 -6.76 20.04
CA LEU A 66 1.94 -7.54 19.26
C LEU A 66 3.12 -7.94 20.14
N ALA A 67 3.58 -9.20 20.04
CA ALA A 67 4.83 -9.61 20.66
C ALA A 67 5.98 -8.78 20.06
N GLN A 68 6.88 -8.28 20.90
CA GLN A 68 7.98 -7.40 20.46
C GLN A 68 8.81 -8.06 19.36
N HIS A 69 9.13 -9.33 19.48
CA HIS A 69 9.89 -10.08 18.47
C HIS A 69 9.19 -10.11 17.12
N ASP A 70 7.86 -10.36 17.10
CA ASP A 70 7.08 -10.40 15.87
C ASP A 70 7.01 -9.04 15.22
N PHE A 71 6.85 -7.98 16.02
CA PHE A 71 6.90 -6.60 15.56
C PHE A 71 8.24 -6.28 14.91
N GLU A 72 9.35 -6.48 15.62
CA GLU A 72 10.69 -6.19 15.11
C GLU A 72 10.95 -6.94 13.79
N THR A 73 10.60 -8.22 13.72
CA THR A 73 10.82 -9.04 12.54
C THR A 73 9.96 -8.55 11.37
N ALA A 74 8.65 -8.35 11.58
CA ALA A 74 7.73 -7.92 10.54
C ALA A 74 8.14 -6.58 9.91
N PHE A 75 8.55 -5.63 10.75
CA PHE A 75 8.88 -4.29 10.28
C PHE A 75 10.31 -4.14 9.75
N SER A 76 11.24 -5.05 10.11
CA SER A 76 12.58 -5.11 9.53
C SER A 76 12.60 -5.64 8.09
N GLU A 77 11.59 -6.40 7.68
CA GLU A 77 11.49 -6.96 6.33
C GLU A 77 10.95 -5.95 5.27
N VAL A 78 10.59 -4.75 5.70
CA VAL A 78 10.06 -3.70 4.82
C VAL A 78 11.14 -2.71 4.46
N THR A 79 11.19 -2.31 3.20
CA THR A 79 12.06 -1.23 2.74
C THR A 79 11.34 0.11 2.89
N TYR A 80 11.91 0.98 3.70
CA TYR A 80 11.38 2.33 3.93
C TYR A 80 11.95 3.31 2.92
N VAL A 81 11.07 3.91 2.13
CA VAL A 81 11.44 4.93 1.13
C VAL A 81 11.51 6.30 1.82
N ARG A 82 12.69 6.89 1.85
CA ARG A 82 12.98 8.07 2.66
C ARG A 82 12.72 9.37 1.92
N ASP A 83 13.22 9.48 0.70
CA ASP A 83 13.18 10.73 -0.04
C ASP A 83 12.40 10.62 -1.37
N VAL A 84 12.34 11.72 -2.10
CA VAL A 84 11.60 11.83 -3.36
C VAL A 84 12.29 11.08 -4.49
N GLU A 85 13.62 11.04 -4.50
CA GLU A 85 14.37 10.37 -5.55
C GLU A 85 14.26 8.85 -5.44
N GLU A 86 14.30 8.31 -4.22
CA GLU A 86 13.99 6.90 -3.95
C GLU A 86 12.56 6.54 -4.40
N SER A 87 11.58 7.41 -4.12
CA SER A 87 10.17 7.21 -4.53
C SER A 87 10.02 7.21 -6.06
N LYS A 88 10.71 8.10 -6.77
CA LYS A 88 10.74 8.13 -8.23
C LYS A 88 11.41 6.87 -8.80
N ALA A 89 12.54 6.46 -8.24
CA ALA A 89 13.23 5.24 -8.63
C ALA A 89 12.34 4.01 -8.44
N LEU A 90 11.60 3.94 -7.32
CA LEU A 90 10.63 2.89 -7.05
C LEU A 90 9.50 2.86 -8.10
N SER A 91 9.00 4.02 -8.52
CA SER A 91 7.98 4.15 -9.58
C SER A 91 8.51 3.77 -10.97
N ALA A 92 9.78 4.03 -11.24
CA ALA A 92 10.42 3.69 -12.52
C ALA A 92 10.74 2.19 -12.63
N ASN A 93 11.01 1.53 -11.52
CA ASN A 93 11.35 0.11 -11.45
C ASN A 93 10.12 -0.77 -11.71
N ARG A 94 10.23 -1.73 -12.63
CA ARG A 94 9.11 -2.61 -13.05
C ARG A 94 9.15 -4.02 -12.46
N TYR A 95 10.10 -4.32 -11.58
CA TYR A 95 10.12 -5.61 -10.88
C TYR A 95 8.88 -5.79 -9.99
N PRO A 96 8.38 -7.06 -9.85
CA PRO A 96 7.25 -7.36 -8.99
C PRO A 96 7.50 -6.95 -7.54
N LYS A 97 6.58 -6.21 -6.96
CA LYS A 97 6.69 -5.70 -5.60
C LYS A 97 5.33 -5.28 -5.03
N VAL A 98 5.31 -5.02 -3.73
CA VAL A 98 4.19 -4.37 -3.04
C VAL A 98 4.63 -2.99 -2.59
N ILE A 99 3.84 -1.97 -2.88
CA ILE A 99 4.06 -0.59 -2.45
C ILE A 99 2.90 -0.16 -1.58
N ILE A 100 3.15 0.10 -0.30
CA ILE A 100 2.20 0.72 0.63
C ILE A 100 2.51 2.20 0.67
N SER A 101 1.53 3.06 0.34
CA SER A 101 1.78 4.49 0.24
C SER A 101 0.54 5.31 0.65
N ALA A 102 0.75 6.45 1.31
CA ALA A 102 -0.32 7.36 1.69
C ALA A 102 -0.65 8.32 0.50
N SER A 103 -1.90 8.74 0.35
CA SER A 103 -3.06 8.63 1.24
C SER A 103 -3.93 7.42 0.92
N GLY A 104 -4.69 6.97 1.93
CA GLY A 104 -5.53 5.77 1.81
C GLY A 104 -6.71 5.88 0.84
N MET A 105 -7.17 7.09 0.54
CA MET A 105 -8.27 7.36 -0.41
C MET A 105 -7.77 7.91 -1.76
N ALA A 106 -6.47 7.85 -2.02
CA ALA A 106 -5.82 8.42 -3.21
C ALA A 106 -6.17 9.91 -3.45
N THR A 107 -6.30 10.68 -2.39
CA THR A 107 -6.63 12.12 -2.46
C THR A 107 -5.39 13.00 -2.62
N GLY A 108 -4.23 12.51 -2.23
CA GLY A 108 -2.95 13.21 -2.28
C GLY A 108 -1.78 12.26 -1.97
N GLY A 109 -0.58 12.83 -1.83
CA GLY A 109 0.62 12.09 -1.42
C GLY A 109 1.29 11.30 -2.54
N ARG A 110 2.33 10.56 -2.15
CA ARG A 110 3.18 9.80 -3.08
C ARG A 110 2.41 8.69 -3.81
N VAL A 111 1.33 8.17 -3.21
CA VAL A 111 0.49 7.15 -3.83
C VAL A 111 -0.04 7.56 -5.20
N LEU A 112 -0.27 8.86 -5.45
CA LEU A 112 -0.73 9.33 -6.75
C LEU A 112 0.30 9.09 -7.86
N HIS A 113 1.59 9.26 -7.56
CA HIS A 113 2.67 8.95 -8.50
C HIS A 113 2.76 7.46 -8.79
N HIS A 114 2.55 6.61 -7.79
CA HIS A 114 2.49 5.17 -8.00
C HIS A 114 1.27 4.74 -8.81
N ILE A 115 0.10 5.33 -8.58
CA ILE A 115 -1.09 5.06 -9.40
C ILE A 115 -0.84 5.51 -10.85
N GLU A 116 -0.21 6.67 -11.06
CA GLU A 116 0.18 7.14 -12.39
C GLU A 116 1.15 6.17 -13.09
N ALA A 117 2.15 5.67 -12.36
CA ALA A 117 3.19 4.79 -12.89
C ALA A 117 2.69 3.38 -13.21
N PHE A 118 1.77 2.84 -12.41
CA PHE A 118 1.38 1.43 -12.47
C PHE A 118 -0.07 1.20 -12.91
N GLY A 119 -0.95 2.21 -12.84
CA GLY A 119 -2.37 2.10 -13.15
C GLY A 119 -2.66 1.75 -14.61
N GLY A 120 -1.78 2.12 -15.54
CA GLY A 120 -1.97 1.91 -16.98
C GLY A 120 -1.67 0.49 -17.48
N SER A 121 -1.30 -0.47 -16.64
CA SER A 121 -0.93 -1.83 -17.06
C SER A 121 -1.77 -2.91 -16.40
N HIS A 122 -2.27 -3.86 -17.18
CA HIS A 122 -3.02 -5.05 -16.72
C HIS A 122 -2.21 -5.99 -15.81
N GLN A 123 -0.89 -5.90 -15.84
CA GLN A 123 -0.05 -6.70 -14.96
C GLN A 123 -0.18 -6.29 -13.50
N ASN A 124 -0.51 -5.03 -13.24
CA ASN A 124 -0.53 -4.44 -11.91
C ASN A 124 -1.90 -4.54 -11.23
N THR A 125 -1.92 -4.32 -9.93
CA THR A 125 -3.13 -4.23 -9.13
C THR A 125 -3.09 -3.02 -8.23
N LEU A 126 -4.19 -2.26 -8.18
CA LEU A 126 -4.46 -1.24 -7.19
C LEU A 126 -5.35 -1.88 -6.12
N LEU A 127 -4.80 -2.10 -4.93
CA LEU A 127 -5.48 -2.79 -3.84
C LEU A 127 -5.89 -1.78 -2.78
N LEU A 128 -7.16 -1.38 -2.78
CA LEU A 128 -7.69 -0.38 -1.85
C LEU A 128 -7.93 -1.00 -0.48
N SER A 129 -7.31 -0.43 0.55
CA SER A 129 -7.28 -1.01 1.89
C SER A 129 -8.20 -0.27 2.86
N GLY A 130 -9.49 -0.33 2.65
CA GLY A 130 -10.49 0.24 3.55
C GLY A 130 -11.45 1.20 2.87
N PHE A 131 -12.28 1.84 3.68
CA PHE A 131 -13.36 2.71 3.23
C PHE A 131 -12.87 3.82 2.29
N GLN A 132 -13.61 4.01 1.21
CA GLN A 132 -13.39 5.05 0.23
C GLN A 132 -14.58 6.02 0.24
N ALA A 133 -14.37 7.24 0.74
CA ALA A 133 -15.41 8.25 0.80
C ALA A 133 -15.88 8.68 -0.60
N ALA A 134 -17.13 9.09 -0.71
CA ALA A 134 -17.67 9.65 -1.95
C ALA A 134 -16.77 10.77 -2.50
N VAL A 135 -16.76 10.96 -3.80
CA VAL A 135 -15.95 11.94 -4.57
C VAL A 135 -14.42 11.76 -4.50
N THR A 136 -13.90 10.78 -3.74
CA THR A 136 -12.46 10.49 -3.74
C THR A 136 -12.03 9.71 -4.99
N ARG A 137 -10.73 9.75 -5.29
CA ARG A 137 -10.18 8.93 -6.40
C ARG A 137 -10.24 7.43 -6.08
N GLY A 138 -10.03 7.06 -4.82
CA GLY A 138 -10.19 5.68 -4.37
C GLY A 138 -11.59 5.16 -4.64
N ARG A 139 -12.63 5.96 -4.36
CA ARG A 139 -14.02 5.61 -4.67
C ARG A 139 -14.25 5.43 -6.16
N LYS A 140 -13.76 6.35 -6.99
CA LYS A 140 -13.85 6.25 -8.46
C LYS A 140 -13.17 4.98 -8.99
N LEU A 141 -12.01 4.62 -8.44
CA LEU A 141 -11.32 3.38 -8.79
C LEU A 141 -12.17 2.15 -8.47
N LEU A 142 -12.82 2.08 -7.30
CA LEU A 142 -13.74 1.00 -6.94
C LEU A 142 -14.97 0.93 -7.85
N GLU A 143 -15.45 2.06 -8.32
CA GLU A 143 -16.56 2.16 -9.29
C GLU A 143 -16.15 1.87 -10.73
N ALA A 144 -14.98 1.25 -10.91
CA ALA A 144 -14.42 0.85 -12.20
C ALA A 144 -14.26 2.01 -13.21
N ALA A 145 -13.85 3.19 -12.71
CA ALA A 145 -13.52 4.30 -13.60
C ALA A 145 -12.41 3.89 -14.58
N ARG A 146 -12.62 4.17 -15.88
CA ARG A 146 -11.65 3.85 -16.94
C ARG A 146 -10.44 4.76 -16.92
N ASP A 147 -10.56 5.92 -16.31
CA ASP A 147 -9.51 6.90 -16.13
C ASP A 147 -9.68 7.65 -14.80
N VAL A 148 -8.60 8.19 -14.29
CA VAL A 148 -8.58 9.01 -13.08
C VAL A 148 -7.73 10.25 -13.31
N LYS A 149 -8.24 11.42 -12.91
CA LYS A 149 -7.49 12.68 -13.02
C LYS A 149 -6.41 12.78 -11.94
N LEU A 150 -5.15 12.71 -12.35
CA LEU A 150 -3.96 12.85 -11.50
C LEU A 150 -3.09 13.98 -12.06
N HIS A 151 -2.61 14.88 -11.20
CA HIS A 151 -1.71 15.97 -11.57
C HIS A 151 -2.16 16.76 -12.82
N GLY A 152 -3.47 16.99 -12.95
CA GLY A 152 -4.06 17.71 -14.10
C GLY A 152 -4.28 16.87 -15.37
N ARG A 153 -3.83 15.60 -15.42
CA ARG A 153 -3.96 14.70 -16.56
C ARG A 153 -4.91 13.55 -16.27
N CYS A 154 -5.64 13.06 -17.26
CA CYS A 154 -6.41 11.83 -17.18
C CYS A 154 -5.49 10.63 -17.45
N ILE A 155 -5.38 9.76 -16.47
CA ILE A 155 -4.54 8.56 -16.52
C ILE A 155 -5.45 7.36 -16.74
N PRO A 156 -5.27 6.57 -17.80
CA PRO A 156 -6.07 5.38 -18.05
C PRO A 156 -5.77 4.31 -16.99
N ILE A 157 -6.81 3.68 -16.47
CA ILE A 157 -6.70 2.59 -15.49
C ILE A 157 -7.00 1.28 -16.21
N LYS A 158 -5.95 0.48 -16.36
CA LYS A 158 -5.99 -0.89 -16.89
C LYS A 158 -5.61 -1.92 -15.84
N ALA A 159 -4.98 -1.47 -14.76
CA ALA A 159 -4.67 -2.32 -13.62
C ALA A 159 -5.95 -2.91 -13.01
N GLU A 160 -5.83 -4.11 -12.47
CA GLU A 160 -6.89 -4.68 -11.64
C GLU A 160 -7.12 -3.79 -10.42
N VAL A 161 -8.37 -3.45 -10.14
CA VAL A 161 -8.76 -2.75 -8.90
C VAL A 161 -9.46 -3.74 -7.99
N ALA A 162 -8.98 -3.85 -6.76
CA ALA A 162 -9.55 -4.73 -5.75
C ALA A 162 -9.65 -4.01 -4.40
N GLU A 163 -10.56 -4.49 -3.55
CA GLU A 163 -10.79 -3.94 -2.21
C GLU A 163 -10.50 -4.98 -1.14
N LEU A 164 -9.89 -4.54 -0.04
CA LEU A 164 -9.78 -5.29 1.22
C LEU A 164 -10.91 -4.84 2.16
N ALA A 165 -12.08 -5.44 2.02
CA ALA A 165 -13.29 -5.02 2.74
C ALA A 165 -13.26 -5.28 4.26
N MET A 166 -12.34 -6.12 4.76
CA MET A 166 -12.36 -6.63 6.13
C MET A 166 -11.54 -5.83 7.15
N LEU A 167 -10.92 -4.73 6.75
CA LEU A 167 -10.06 -3.95 7.62
C LEU A 167 -10.73 -2.60 7.95
N SER A 168 -11.67 -2.56 8.88
CA SER A 168 -12.13 -1.30 9.47
C SER A 168 -11.12 -0.79 10.50
N ALA A 169 -10.74 0.49 10.41
CA ALA A 169 -9.95 1.18 11.43
C ALA A 169 -10.84 2.08 12.31
N HIS A 170 -12.15 2.03 12.13
CA HIS A 170 -13.09 2.74 12.96
C HIS A 170 -13.36 1.93 14.23
N ALA A 171 -13.38 2.60 15.38
CA ALA A 171 -13.89 2.01 16.61
C ALA A 171 -15.37 1.63 16.39
N ASP A 172 -15.74 0.43 16.77
CA ASP A 172 -17.14 0.04 16.80
C ASP A 172 -17.86 0.93 17.82
N SER A 173 -18.98 1.51 17.40
CA SER A 173 -19.86 2.32 18.23
C SER A 173 -20.72 1.44 19.12
#